data_e36f74a5bc3df0bf4bf435fcbc63f9c1
#
_entry.id   e36f74a5bc3df0bf4bf435fcbc63f9c1
#
_cell.length_a   1.000
_cell.length_b   1.000
_cell.length_c   1.000
_cell.angle_alpha   90.00
_cell.angle_beta   90.00
_cell.angle_gamma   90.00
#
_symmetry.space_group_name_H-M   'P 1'
#
loop_
_entity.id
_entity.type
_entity.pdbx_description
1 polymer ?
#
loop_
_entity_poly.entity_id
_entity_poly.type
_entity_poly.pdbx_seq_one_letter_code
_entity_poly.pdbx_strand_id
1 'polypeptide(L)'
;MTTDVAPRPQVPVKGHAMLSALIAATSGCVLWLWAANASGKLEAWDGPLYFSRVVPALALIAGLCGFLAPRHAWRWPSTIYASQFVIMIARAEPPIGPLAPLGFIMMAGLAVLTTLPAYVGALARRAWNGRGVDD
;
A
#
# COMPACT_ATOMS: atom_id res chain seq x y z
N MET A 1 24.54 -40.74 16.34
CA MET A 1 23.08 -40.78 16.18
C MET A 1 22.67 -39.40 15.65
N THR A 2 22.70 -39.18 14.33
CA THR A 2 22.33 -37.91 13.67
C THR A 2 20.82 -37.91 13.54
N THR A 3 20.13 -37.08 14.32
CA THR A 3 18.69 -36.84 14.20
C THR A 3 18.46 -36.07 12.89
N ASP A 4 18.00 -36.79 11.88
CA ASP A 4 17.56 -36.25 10.61
C ASP A 4 16.28 -35.44 10.86
N VAL A 5 16.42 -34.11 11.10
CA VAL A 5 15.30 -33.20 11.29
C VAL A 5 14.69 -32.93 9.92
N ALA A 6 13.55 -33.57 9.66
CA ALA A 6 12.81 -33.37 8.41
C ALA A 6 12.56 -31.87 8.15
N PRO A 7 12.82 -31.38 6.93
CA PRO A 7 12.60 -29.98 6.58
C PRO A 7 11.12 -29.62 6.74
N ARG A 8 10.84 -28.58 7.54
CA ARG A 8 9.48 -28.08 7.76
C ARG A 8 8.85 -27.66 6.42
N PRO A 9 7.56 -27.99 6.18
CA PRO A 9 6.90 -27.58 4.95
C PRO A 9 6.89 -26.07 4.81
N GLN A 10 7.54 -25.55 3.78
CA GLN A 10 7.56 -24.14 3.42
C GLN A 10 6.17 -23.75 2.89
N VAL A 11 5.40 -23.04 3.69
CA VAL A 11 4.11 -22.49 3.24
C VAL A 11 4.34 -21.59 2.02
N PRO A 12 3.62 -21.74 0.92
CA PRO A 12 3.87 -21.02 -0.32
C PRO A 12 3.71 -19.51 -0.14
N VAL A 13 4.82 -18.79 -0.20
CA VAL A 13 4.92 -17.32 -0.03
C VAL A 13 4.16 -16.54 -1.12
N LYS A 14 3.79 -17.19 -2.22
CA LYS A 14 3.10 -16.57 -3.36
C LYS A 14 1.70 -16.04 -3.04
N GLY A 15 0.93 -16.71 -2.18
CA GLY A 15 -0.43 -16.30 -1.82
C GLY A 15 -0.51 -14.96 -1.07
N HIS A 16 0.40 -14.73 -0.13
CA HIS A 16 0.43 -13.49 0.65
C HIS A 16 0.81 -12.27 -0.20
N ALA A 17 1.70 -12.42 -1.17
CA ALA A 17 2.07 -11.33 -2.06
C ALA A 17 0.92 -10.92 -2.99
N MET A 18 0.17 -11.89 -3.51
CA MET A 18 -1.01 -11.61 -4.33
C MET A 18 -2.12 -10.93 -3.50
N LEU A 19 -2.38 -11.43 -2.30
CA LEU A 19 -3.34 -10.81 -1.37
C LEU A 19 -2.95 -9.37 -1.05
N SER A 20 -1.68 -9.11 -0.72
CA SER A 20 -1.19 -7.75 -0.45
C SER A 20 -1.33 -6.83 -1.67
N ALA A 21 -1.09 -7.34 -2.88
CA ALA A 21 -1.28 -6.56 -4.11
C ALA A 21 -2.75 -6.19 -4.33
N LEU A 22 -3.67 -7.13 -4.10
CA LEU A 22 -5.11 -6.88 -4.20
C LEU A 22 -5.57 -5.86 -3.14
N ILE A 23 -5.16 -6.02 -1.88
CA ILE A 23 -5.48 -5.08 -0.81
C ILE A 23 -4.94 -3.68 -1.16
N ALA A 24 -3.69 -3.57 -1.58
CA ALA A 24 -3.07 -2.30 -1.92
C ALA A 24 -3.79 -1.60 -3.08
N ALA A 25 -4.05 -2.29 -4.18
CA ALA A 25 -4.71 -1.72 -5.35
C ALA A 25 -6.17 -1.32 -5.04
N THR A 26 -6.93 -2.24 -4.41
CA THR A 26 -8.34 -1.99 -4.09
C THR A 26 -8.50 -0.84 -3.09
N SER A 27 -7.68 -0.80 -2.04
CA SER A 27 -7.74 0.28 -1.04
C SER A 27 -7.40 1.64 -1.64
N GLY A 28 -6.41 1.71 -2.53
CA GLY A 28 -6.07 2.93 -3.25
C GLY A 28 -7.26 3.46 -4.06
N CYS A 29 -7.90 2.62 -4.85
CA CYS A 29 -9.08 2.98 -5.64
C CYS A 29 -10.28 3.38 -4.76
N VAL A 30 -10.64 2.53 -3.79
CA VAL A 30 -11.84 2.74 -2.96
C VAL A 30 -11.73 4.00 -2.12
N LEU A 31 -10.60 4.20 -1.44
CA LEU A 31 -10.43 5.37 -0.58
C LEU A 31 -10.32 6.67 -1.37
N TRP A 32 -9.73 6.63 -2.57
CA TRP A 32 -9.77 7.78 -3.47
C TRP A 32 -11.19 8.15 -3.88
N LEU A 33 -11.98 7.18 -4.38
CA LEU A 33 -13.35 7.39 -4.81
C LEU A 33 -14.24 7.85 -3.65
N TRP A 34 -14.05 7.25 -2.47
CA TRP A 34 -14.77 7.66 -1.27
C TRP A 34 -14.49 9.13 -0.91
N ALA A 35 -13.22 9.53 -0.87
CA ALA A 35 -12.86 10.91 -0.50
C ALA A 35 -13.35 11.92 -1.53
N ALA A 36 -13.22 11.64 -2.83
CA ALA A 36 -13.71 12.49 -3.90
C ALA A 36 -15.24 12.68 -3.81
N ASN A 37 -15.98 11.57 -3.65
CA ASN A 37 -17.44 11.62 -3.55
C ASN A 37 -17.91 12.30 -2.25
N ALA A 38 -17.28 12.02 -1.11
CA ALA A 38 -17.64 12.60 0.18
C ALA A 38 -17.34 14.10 0.25
N SER A 39 -16.33 14.58 -0.46
CA SER A 39 -15.99 16.02 -0.54
C SER A 39 -16.70 16.76 -1.68
N GLY A 40 -17.38 16.05 -2.59
CA GLY A 40 -18.00 16.63 -3.79
C GLY A 40 -16.97 17.22 -4.76
N LYS A 41 -15.72 16.76 -4.72
CA LYS A 41 -14.62 17.24 -5.55
C LYS A 41 -14.28 16.23 -6.63
N LEU A 42 -13.81 16.70 -7.79
CA LEU A 42 -13.31 15.82 -8.84
C LEU A 42 -12.05 15.09 -8.39
N GLU A 43 -11.17 15.79 -7.68
CA GLU A 43 -9.92 15.27 -7.16
C GLU A 43 -10.02 15.10 -5.63
N ALA A 44 -9.64 13.92 -5.14
CA ALA A 44 -9.78 13.58 -3.73
C ALA A 44 -8.93 14.48 -2.81
N TRP A 45 -7.75 14.91 -3.26
CA TRP A 45 -6.86 15.78 -2.48
C TRP A 45 -7.36 17.22 -2.28
N ASP A 46 -8.30 17.71 -3.10
CA ASP A 46 -8.90 19.03 -2.94
C ASP A 46 -9.82 19.10 -1.72
N GLY A 47 -10.14 17.96 -1.14
CA GLY A 47 -10.96 17.85 0.06
C GLY A 47 -10.12 17.63 1.33
N PRO A 48 -10.57 18.16 2.48
CA PRO A 48 -9.86 18.01 3.76
C PRO A 48 -9.79 16.56 4.23
N LEU A 49 -10.68 15.68 3.74
CA LEU A 49 -10.74 14.27 4.13
C LEU A 49 -9.54 13.47 3.60
N TYR A 50 -8.96 13.88 2.49
CA TYR A 50 -7.87 13.12 1.90
C TYR A 50 -6.64 13.06 2.82
N PHE A 51 -6.13 14.21 3.24
CA PHE A 51 -4.95 14.27 4.10
C PHE A 51 -5.24 13.88 5.55
N SER A 52 -6.44 14.16 6.05
CA SER A 52 -6.78 13.89 7.45
C SER A 52 -7.18 12.44 7.71
N ARG A 53 -7.71 11.72 6.72
CA ARG A 53 -8.23 10.35 6.89
C ARG A 53 -7.65 9.35 5.91
N VAL A 54 -7.66 9.67 4.61
CA VAL A 54 -7.24 8.71 3.58
C VAL A 54 -5.76 8.40 3.67
N VAL A 55 -4.90 9.42 3.72
CA VAL A 55 -3.44 9.23 3.80
C VAL A 55 -3.03 8.41 5.02
N PRO A 56 -3.51 8.70 6.26
CA PRO A 56 -3.23 7.86 7.42
C PRO A 56 -3.74 6.42 7.26
N ALA A 57 -4.95 6.23 6.71
CA ALA A 57 -5.50 4.90 6.47
C ALA A 57 -4.63 4.11 5.47
N LEU A 58 -4.18 4.75 4.39
CA LEU A 58 -3.30 4.12 3.42
C LEU A 58 -1.92 3.79 4.00
N ALA A 59 -1.41 4.61 4.91
CA ALA A 59 -0.17 4.32 5.64
C ALA A 59 -0.31 3.05 6.50
N LEU A 60 -1.43 2.88 7.21
CA LEU A 60 -1.73 1.66 7.96
C LEU A 60 -1.86 0.43 7.04
N ILE A 61 -2.55 0.58 5.91
CA ILE A 61 -2.69 -0.49 4.92
C ILE A 61 -1.34 -0.87 4.32
N ALA A 62 -0.48 0.11 4.00
CA ALA A 62 0.88 -0.14 3.53
C ALA A 62 1.70 -0.91 4.58
N GLY A 63 1.57 -0.56 5.87
CA GLY A 63 2.17 -1.29 6.99
C GLY A 63 1.69 -2.73 7.07
N LEU A 64 0.37 -2.95 6.97
CA LEU A 64 -0.23 -4.29 6.95
C LEU A 64 0.26 -5.12 5.75
N CYS A 65 0.29 -4.55 4.56
CA CYS A 65 0.82 -5.22 3.37
C CYS A 65 2.30 -5.57 3.53
N GLY A 66 3.10 -4.67 4.13
CA GLY A 66 4.50 -4.93 4.47
C GLY A 66 4.66 -6.08 5.47
N PHE A 67 3.78 -6.18 6.46
CA PHE A 67 3.75 -7.29 7.41
C PHE A 67 3.36 -8.62 6.74
N LEU A 68 2.35 -8.62 5.90
CA LEU A 68 1.88 -9.83 5.20
C LEU A 68 2.89 -10.34 4.18
N ALA A 69 3.56 -9.43 3.44
CA ALA A 69 4.51 -9.75 2.38
C ALA A 69 5.76 -8.87 2.48
N PRO A 70 6.70 -9.19 3.39
CA PRO A 70 7.84 -8.34 3.76
C PRO A 70 8.91 -8.20 2.66
N ARG A 71 8.83 -9.05 1.62
CA ARG A 71 9.73 -8.93 0.47
C ARG A 71 9.34 -7.72 -0.36
N HIS A 72 10.32 -6.82 -0.62
CA HIS A 72 10.10 -5.62 -1.44
C HIS A 72 8.97 -4.73 -0.91
N ALA A 73 8.99 -4.38 0.37
CA ALA A 73 7.93 -3.62 1.06
C ALA A 73 7.55 -2.30 0.36
N TRP A 74 8.48 -1.66 -0.36
CA TRP A 74 8.26 -0.45 -1.15
C TRP A 74 7.22 -0.61 -2.27
N ARG A 75 6.97 -1.85 -2.73
CA ARG A 75 5.99 -2.12 -3.79
C ARG A 75 4.56 -1.82 -3.35
N TRP A 76 4.25 -1.97 -2.07
CA TRP A 76 2.88 -1.80 -1.58
C TRP A 76 2.39 -0.35 -1.64
N PRO A 77 3.11 0.63 -1.08
CA PRO A 77 2.74 2.03 -1.27
C PRO A 77 2.77 2.45 -2.75
N SER A 78 3.74 1.98 -3.53
CA SER A 78 3.76 2.25 -4.97
C SER A 78 2.51 1.73 -5.68
N THR A 79 2.02 0.55 -5.34
CA THR A 79 0.77 -0.02 -5.90
C THR A 79 -0.45 0.80 -5.46
N ILE A 80 -0.52 1.20 -4.18
CA ILE A 80 -1.61 2.04 -3.65
C ILE A 80 -1.72 3.34 -4.45
N TYR A 81 -0.64 4.10 -4.56
CA TYR A 81 -0.68 5.42 -5.21
C TYR A 81 -0.73 5.33 -6.74
N ALA A 82 -0.16 4.28 -7.35
CA ALA A 82 -0.35 4.01 -8.76
C ALA A 82 -1.83 3.75 -9.09
N SER A 83 -2.55 2.98 -8.26
CA SER A 83 -3.98 2.75 -8.46
C SER A 83 -4.82 4.03 -8.31
N GLN A 84 -4.47 4.92 -7.39
CA GLN A 84 -5.10 6.24 -7.27
C GLN A 84 -4.84 7.09 -8.52
N PHE A 85 -3.61 7.10 -9.01
CA PHE A 85 -3.26 7.83 -10.22
C PHE A 85 -4.04 7.33 -11.43
N VAL A 86 -4.20 6.02 -11.58
CA VAL A 86 -5.03 5.43 -12.65
C VAL A 86 -6.49 5.91 -12.56
N ILE A 87 -7.09 5.90 -11.37
CA ILE A 87 -8.47 6.40 -11.17
C ILE A 87 -8.56 7.90 -11.46
N MET A 88 -7.58 8.69 -11.03
CA MET A 88 -7.52 10.12 -11.33
C MET A 88 -7.54 10.38 -12.84
N ILE A 89 -6.66 9.71 -13.59
CA ILE A 89 -6.60 9.85 -15.05
C ILE A 89 -7.90 9.37 -15.72
N ALA A 90 -8.46 8.25 -15.24
CA ALA A 90 -9.70 7.71 -15.79
C ALA A 90 -10.92 8.64 -15.60
N ARG A 91 -10.89 9.48 -14.55
CA ARG A 91 -11.95 10.47 -14.26
C ARG A 91 -11.66 11.86 -14.78
N ALA A 92 -10.45 12.13 -15.28
CA ALA A 92 -10.09 13.41 -15.84
C ALA A 92 -10.89 13.66 -17.13
N GLU A 93 -11.54 14.82 -17.23
CA GLU A 93 -12.16 15.26 -18.48
C GLU A 93 -11.09 15.79 -19.45
N PRO A 94 -11.20 15.47 -20.74
CA PRO A 94 -10.28 16.04 -21.73
C PRO A 94 -10.53 17.56 -21.94
N PRO A 95 -9.47 18.38 -22.13
CA PRO A 95 -8.05 18.02 -22.07
C PRO A 95 -7.58 17.80 -20.63
N ILE A 96 -6.71 16.78 -20.43
CA ILE A 96 -6.08 16.53 -19.13
C ILE A 96 -5.46 17.84 -18.66
N GLY A 97 -5.93 18.34 -17.52
CA GLY A 97 -5.57 19.66 -17.05
C GLY A 97 -4.07 19.82 -16.76
N PRO A 98 -3.56 21.07 -16.75
CA PRO A 98 -2.15 21.35 -16.48
C PRO A 98 -1.68 20.90 -15.08
N LEU A 99 -2.61 20.53 -14.19
CA LEU A 99 -2.34 20.06 -12.83
C LEU A 99 -2.01 18.55 -12.75
N ALA A 100 -2.18 17.77 -13.81
CA ALA A 100 -1.86 16.34 -13.80
C ALA A 100 -0.39 16.02 -13.42
N PRO A 101 0.61 16.77 -13.90
CA PRO A 101 2.00 16.58 -13.46
C PRO A 101 2.18 16.83 -11.95
N LEU A 102 1.49 17.81 -11.39
CA LEU A 102 1.53 18.11 -9.96
C LEU A 102 0.92 16.97 -9.16
N GLY A 103 -0.20 16.41 -9.60
CA GLY A 103 -0.82 15.24 -9.01
C GLY A 103 0.11 14.03 -8.99
N PHE A 104 0.83 13.80 -10.10
CA PHE A 104 1.83 12.73 -10.17
C PHE A 104 2.96 12.92 -9.15
N ILE A 105 3.53 14.12 -9.07
CA ILE A 105 4.61 14.46 -8.11
C ILE A 105 4.13 14.25 -6.67
N MET A 106 2.92 14.72 -6.36
CA MET A 106 2.33 14.57 -5.03
C MET A 106 2.12 13.09 -4.67
N MET A 107 1.57 12.29 -5.59
CA MET A 107 1.37 10.87 -5.36
C MET A 107 2.68 10.10 -5.21
N ALA A 108 3.69 10.45 -6.01
CA ALA A 108 5.03 9.89 -5.87
C ALA A 108 5.64 10.23 -4.49
N GLY A 109 5.49 11.47 -4.05
CA GLY A 109 5.93 11.92 -2.71
C GLY A 109 5.22 11.15 -1.58
N LEU A 110 3.90 10.99 -1.66
CA LEU A 110 3.13 10.21 -0.70
C LEU A 110 3.52 8.72 -0.71
N ALA A 111 3.80 8.14 -1.89
CA ALA A 111 4.30 6.78 -2.00
C ALA A 111 5.64 6.61 -1.27
N VAL A 112 6.55 7.57 -1.40
CA VAL A 112 7.83 7.57 -0.68
C VAL A 112 7.60 7.66 0.84
N LEU A 113 6.76 8.57 1.30
CA LEU A 113 6.45 8.74 2.74
C LEU A 113 5.82 7.47 3.34
N THR A 114 4.88 6.86 2.65
CA THR A 114 4.20 5.64 3.11
C THR A 114 5.03 4.37 2.94
N THR A 115 6.21 4.47 2.34
CA THR A 115 7.20 3.39 2.34
C THR A 115 7.72 3.11 3.75
N LEU A 116 7.80 4.13 4.61
CA LEU A 116 8.23 3.96 6.00
C LEU A 116 7.34 2.98 6.79
N PRO A 117 6.01 3.18 6.91
CA PRO A 117 5.15 2.21 7.59
C PRO A 117 5.17 0.82 6.93
N ALA A 118 5.33 0.71 5.62
CA ALA A 118 5.47 -0.58 4.95
C ALA A 118 6.73 -1.33 5.40
N TYR A 119 7.86 -0.65 5.56
CA TYR A 119 9.07 -1.25 6.10
C TYR A 119 8.95 -1.58 7.59
N VAL A 120 8.28 -0.74 8.40
CA VAL A 120 7.99 -1.05 9.80
C VAL A 120 7.18 -2.35 9.90
N GLY A 121 6.14 -2.52 9.08
CA GLY A 121 5.38 -3.76 9.00
C GLY A 121 6.26 -4.96 8.63
N ALA A 122 7.14 -4.81 7.64
CA ALA A 122 8.06 -5.86 7.22
C ALA A 122 9.07 -6.24 8.33
N LEU A 123 9.59 -5.28 9.06
CA LEU A 123 10.49 -5.52 10.20
C LEU A 123 9.75 -6.20 11.35
N ALA A 124 8.53 -5.79 11.66
CA ALA A 124 7.69 -6.44 12.68
C ALA A 124 7.45 -7.92 12.34
N ARG A 125 7.20 -8.24 11.07
CA ARG A 125 7.07 -9.64 10.62
C ARG A 125 8.34 -10.45 10.81
N ARG A 126 9.50 -9.87 10.51
CA ARG A 126 10.80 -10.55 10.70
C ARG A 126 11.07 -10.81 12.17
N ALA A 127 10.82 -9.82 13.05
CA ALA A 127 10.98 -9.96 14.48
C ALA A 127 10.03 -11.02 15.08
N TRP A 128 8.79 -11.08 14.57
CA TRP A 128 7.83 -12.11 14.97
C TRP A 128 8.31 -13.52 14.63
N ASN A 129 8.81 -13.71 13.42
CA ASN A 129 9.30 -15.02 12.98
C ASN A 129 10.61 -15.45 13.70
N GLY A 130 11.45 -14.49 14.13
CA GLY A 130 12.68 -14.76 14.87
C GLY A 130 12.44 -15.25 16.30
N ARG A 131 11.36 -14.85 16.95
CA ARG A 131 11.02 -15.28 18.33
C ARG A 131 10.55 -16.72 18.45
N GLY A 132 10.14 -17.36 17.37
CA GLY A 132 9.66 -18.76 17.37
C GLY A 132 10.77 -19.80 17.19
N VAL A 133 12.03 -19.43 17.30
CA VAL A 133 13.18 -20.33 17.13
C VAL A 133 13.85 -20.67 18.47
N ASP A 134 13.52 -19.94 19.54
CA ASP A 134 14.18 -20.06 20.85
C ASP A 134 13.35 -20.86 21.90
N ASP A 135 12.18 -21.41 21.51
CA ASP A 135 11.34 -22.31 22.31
C ASP A 135 11.38 -23.75 21.73
#